data_ac5e29a354a72ac2303a7c2ed130c749
#
_entry.id   ac5e29a354a72ac2303a7c2ed130c749
#
_cell.length_a   1.000
_cell.length_b   1.000
_cell.length_c   1.000
_cell.angle_alpha   90.00
_cell.angle_beta   90.00
_cell.angle_gamma   90.00
#
_symmetry.space_group_name_H-M   'P 1'
#
loop_
_entity.id
_entity.type
_entity.pdbx_description
1 polymer ?
#
loop_
_entity_poly.entity_id
_entity_poly.type
_entity_poly.pdbx_seq_one_letter_code
_entity_poly.pdbx_strand_id
1 'polypeptide(L)'
;MIYGYIRVSSDKQTVENQRFEINNFCNRKELCVDGWIEETISGTKAYNKRELGKLLKIVKKNDLIICAELSRLGRNLFMIMEILNICMNKECKVWTIKDNYRLGEDIQSKVLAFAFGLSAEIERNLISQRTKEALAREKAEGVILGRPKGKKTDIKKHKLFGKENLIKELLNEHISKRKIADICKVNRNTLTRYILTNMSTEK
;
A
#
# COMPACT_ATOMS: atom_id res chain seq x y z
N MET A 1 -22.13 -0.68 8.55
CA MET A 1 -22.14 -1.98 7.84
C MET A 1 -21.29 -2.99 8.61
N ILE A 2 -21.61 -4.28 8.49
CA ILE A 2 -20.89 -5.38 9.15
C ILE A 2 -20.23 -6.24 8.07
N TYR A 3 -18.91 -6.35 8.13
CA TYR A 3 -18.11 -7.11 7.16
C TYR A 3 -17.55 -8.37 7.81
N GLY A 4 -17.82 -9.54 7.23
CA GLY A 4 -17.16 -10.79 7.56
C GLY A 4 -15.85 -10.90 6.78
N TYR A 5 -14.71 -10.97 7.48
CA TYR A 5 -13.42 -11.11 6.84
C TYR A 5 -12.82 -12.51 7.04
N ILE A 6 -12.49 -13.18 5.95
CA ILE A 6 -11.95 -14.54 5.91
C ILE A 6 -10.64 -14.54 5.14
N ARG A 7 -9.61 -15.14 5.73
CA ARG A 7 -8.34 -15.36 5.05
C ARG A 7 -7.84 -16.79 5.26
N VAL A 8 -7.49 -17.45 4.16
CA VAL A 8 -6.88 -18.78 4.14
C VAL A 8 -5.58 -18.75 3.35
N SER A 9 -4.67 -19.70 3.59
CA SER A 9 -3.43 -19.85 2.82
C SER A 9 -3.63 -20.69 1.55
N SER A 10 -4.47 -21.72 1.56
CA SER A 10 -4.63 -22.65 0.44
C SER A 10 -5.89 -23.53 0.46
N ASP A 11 -6.72 -23.54 1.52
CA ASP A 11 -7.75 -24.56 1.68
C ASP A 11 -9.17 -23.98 1.68
N LYS A 12 -10.03 -24.48 0.76
CA LYS A 12 -11.44 -24.08 0.65
C LYS A 12 -12.27 -24.50 1.88
N GLN A 13 -11.98 -25.67 2.45
CA GLN A 13 -12.71 -26.18 3.62
C GLN A 13 -12.52 -25.26 4.85
N THR A 14 -11.36 -24.61 4.95
CA THR A 14 -11.08 -23.63 6.00
C THR A 14 -11.85 -22.31 5.81
N VAL A 15 -12.23 -21.95 4.57
CA VAL A 15 -13.09 -20.78 4.29
C VAL A 15 -14.49 -21.02 4.87
N GLU A 16 -15.09 -22.16 4.54
CA GLU A 16 -16.42 -22.53 5.01
C GLU A 16 -16.50 -22.59 6.54
N ASN A 17 -15.47 -23.15 7.19
CA ASN A 17 -15.39 -23.20 8.64
C ASN A 17 -15.37 -21.80 9.27
N GLN A 18 -14.53 -20.88 8.74
CA GLN A 18 -14.49 -19.51 9.24
C GLN A 18 -15.81 -18.77 9.00
N ARG A 19 -16.44 -18.96 7.82
CA ARG A 19 -17.75 -18.41 7.51
C ARG A 19 -18.81 -18.92 8.49
N PHE A 20 -18.81 -20.21 8.79
CA PHE A 20 -19.72 -20.82 9.76
C PHE A 20 -19.51 -20.26 11.18
N GLU A 21 -18.24 -20.12 11.63
CA GLU A 21 -17.92 -19.52 12.93
C GLU A 21 -18.43 -18.07 13.03
N ILE A 22 -18.21 -17.26 11.98
CA ILE A 22 -18.67 -15.86 11.95
C ILE A 22 -20.19 -15.79 11.96
N ASN A 23 -20.88 -16.60 11.13
CA ASN A 23 -22.35 -16.63 11.10
C ASN A 23 -22.94 -17.04 12.45
N ASN A 24 -22.43 -18.09 13.07
CA ASN A 24 -22.89 -18.53 14.39
C ASN A 24 -22.67 -17.45 15.47
N PHE A 25 -21.55 -16.74 15.38
CA PHE A 25 -21.31 -15.64 16.30
C PHE A 25 -22.28 -14.49 16.06
N CYS A 26 -22.50 -14.10 14.80
CA CYS A 26 -23.45 -13.05 14.44
C CYS A 26 -24.88 -13.41 14.86
N ASN A 27 -25.33 -14.64 14.59
CA ASN A 27 -26.68 -15.10 15.01
C ASN A 27 -26.89 -15.00 16.52
N ARG A 28 -25.88 -15.37 17.33
CA ARG A 28 -25.97 -15.25 18.80
C ARG A 28 -25.99 -13.80 19.29
N LYS A 29 -25.56 -12.86 18.48
CA LYS A 29 -25.50 -11.41 18.78
C LYS A 29 -26.58 -10.61 18.04
N GLU A 30 -27.51 -11.30 17.35
CA GLU A 30 -28.56 -10.68 16.53
C GLU A 30 -28.00 -9.69 15.48
N LEU A 31 -26.85 -10.04 14.90
CA LEU A 31 -26.15 -9.27 13.87
C LEU A 31 -26.31 -9.95 12.52
N CYS A 32 -26.40 -9.13 11.45
CA CYS A 32 -26.35 -9.60 10.07
C CYS A 32 -25.09 -9.12 9.40
N VAL A 33 -24.39 -10.02 8.68
CA VAL A 33 -23.21 -9.66 7.88
C VAL A 33 -23.69 -9.06 6.56
N ASP A 34 -23.37 -7.79 6.33
CA ASP A 34 -23.75 -7.06 5.12
C ASP A 34 -22.83 -7.37 3.92
N GLY A 35 -21.58 -7.73 4.17
CA GLY A 35 -20.61 -8.02 3.13
C GLY A 35 -19.53 -9.02 3.56
N TRP A 36 -19.09 -9.84 2.61
CA TRP A 36 -18.03 -10.81 2.83
C TRP A 36 -16.77 -10.45 2.03
N ILE A 37 -15.64 -10.48 2.69
CA ILE A 37 -14.32 -10.32 2.09
C ILE A 37 -13.54 -11.61 2.32
N GLU A 38 -13.27 -12.33 1.26
CA GLU A 38 -12.57 -13.61 1.30
C GLU A 38 -11.32 -13.55 0.43
N GLU A 39 -10.22 -14.01 0.97
CA GLU A 39 -8.98 -14.08 0.22
C GLU A 39 -8.16 -15.33 0.54
N THR A 40 -7.64 -15.94 -0.52
CA THR A 40 -6.70 -17.06 -0.43
C THR A 40 -5.30 -16.52 -0.64
N ILE A 41 -4.64 -16.13 0.46
CA ILE A 41 -3.35 -15.46 0.40
C ILE A 41 -2.55 -15.64 1.69
N SER A 42 -1.22 -15.66 1.58
CA SER A 42 -0.35 -15.67 2.75
C SER A 42 -0.54 -14.42 3.61
N GLY A 43 -0.65 -14.62 4.92
CA GLY A 43 -0.71 -13.52 5.89
C GLY A 43 0.56 -12.69 6.00
N THR A 44 1.66 -13.10 5.35
CA THR A 44 2.92 -12.32 5.26
C THR A 44 2.86 -11.24 4.18
N LYS A 45 1.93 -11.35 3.21
CA LYS A 45 1.76 -10.33 2.18
C LYS A 45 1.19 -9.05 2.77
N ALA A 46 1.76 -7.91 2.41
CA ALA A 46 1.34 -6.60 2.91
C ALA A 46 -0.16 -6.37 2.66
N TYR A 47 -0.88 -5.87 3.66
CA TYR A 47 -2.35 -5.71 3.63
C TYR A 47 -2.83 -4.84 2.46
N ASN A 48 -2.06 -3.82 2.06
CA ASN A 48 -2.40 -2.92 0.95
C ASN A 48 -2.44 -3.59 -0.44
N LYS A 49 -1.83 -4.79 -0.55
CA LYS A 49 -1.83 -5.63 -1.77
C LYS A 49 -2.85 -6.78 -1.67
N ARG A 50 -3.76 -6.72 -0.72
CA ARG A 50 -4.77 -7.72 -0.41
C ARG A 50 -6.18 -7.14 -0.53
N GLU A 51 -7.21 -8.00 -0.57
CA GLU A 51 -8.61 -7.56 -0.50
C GLU A 51 -8.91 -6.80 0.81
N LEU A 52 -8.23 -7.19 1.90
CA LEU A 52 -8.27 -6.43 3.15
C LEU A 52 -7.91 -4.95 2.96
N GLY A 53 -6.89 -4.65 2.14
CA GLY A 53 -6.51 -3.26 1.86
C GLY A 53 -7.59 -2.47 1.13
N LYS A 54 -8.38 -3.13 0.27
CA LYS A 54 -9.55 -2.51 -0.36
C LYS A 54 -10.65 -2.24 0.67
N LEU A 55 -10.95 -3.24 1.54
CA LEU A 55 -11.89 -3.08 2.63
C LEU A 55 -11.50 -1.90 3.54
N LEU A 56 -10.24 -1.83 3.96
CA LEU A 56 -9.75 -0.75 4.82
C LEU A 56 -9.87 0.64 4.19
N LYS A 57 -9.95 0.76 2.86
CA LYS A 57 -10.19 2.05 2.20
C LYS A 57 -11.65 2.49 2.28
N ILE A 58 -12.59 1.56 2.16
CA ILE A 58 -14.03 1.83 2.05
C ILE A 58 -14.75 1.90 3.39
N VAL A 59 -14.25 1.23 4.45
CA VAL A 59 -14.86 1.27 5.79
C VAL A 59 -14.97 2.68 6.34
N LYS A 60 -16.07 2.91 7.03
CA LYS A 60 -16.47 4.20 7.63
C LYS A 60 -16.60 4.09 9.13
N LYS A 61 -16.84 5.22 9.77
CA LYS A 61 -17.19 5.31 11.19
C LYS A 61 -18.36 4.38 11.52
N ASN A 62 -18.24 3.66 12.63
CA ASN A 62 -19.20 2.67 13.13
C ASN A 62 -19.37 1.40 12.27
N ASP A 63 -18.62 1.24 11.18
CA ASP A 63 -18.57 -0.06 10.52
C ASP A 63 -17.87 -1.09 11.42
N LEU A 64 -18.18 -2.36 11.23
CA LEU A 64 -17.67 -3.47 12.02
C LEU A 64 -17.04 -4.53 11.10
N ILE A 65 -15.79 -4.87 11.37
CA ILE A 65 -15.11 -6.00 10.74
C ILE A 65 -15.08 -7.16 11.72
N ILE A 66 -15.59 -8.33 11.34
CA ILE A 66 -15.57 -9.55 12.14
C ILE A 66 -14.67 -10.58 11.45
N CYS A 67 -13.74 -11.16 12.19
CA CYS A 67 -12.90 -12.27 11.72
C CYS A 67 -12.75 -13.34 12.81
N ALA A 68 -12.28 -14.52 12.43
CA ALA A 68 -12.14 -15.64 13.37
C ALA A 68 -11.08 -15.34 14.46
N GLU A 69 -9.96 -14.77 14.09
CA GLU A 69 -8.84 -14.46 14.99
C GLU A 69 -7.96 -13.33 14.40
N LEU A 70 -7.17 -12.65 15.23
CA LEU A 70 -6.28 -11.56 14.82
C LEU A 70 -5.26 -11.99 13.76
N SER A 71 -4.83 -13.25 13.78
CA SER A 71 -3.90 -13.81 12.81
C SER A 71 -4.42 -13.79 11.36
N ARG A 72 -5.74 -13.63 11.18
CA ARG A 72 -6.35 -13.46 9.84
C ARG A 72 -6.04 -12.09 9.27
N LEU A 73 -5.98 -11.07 10.09
CA LEU A 73 -5.60 -9.72 9.66
C LEU A 73 -4.15 -9.65 9.20
N GLY A 74 -3.22 -10.26 9.95
CA GLY A 74 -1.80 -10.28 9.62
C GLY A 74 -1.06 -11.40 10.33
N ARG A 75 0.12 -11.79 9.84
CA ARG A 75 0.92 -12.87 10.43
C ARG A 75 1.94 -12.37 11.46
N ASN A 76 2.32 -11.13 11.38
CA ASN A 76 3.18 -10.49 12.37
C ASN A 76 2.42 -9.43 13.15
N LEU A 77 2.88 -9.18 14.35
CA LEU A 77 2.25 -8.25 15.28
C LEU A 77 2.16 -6.83 14.69
N PHE A 78 3.23 -6.35 14.03
CA PHE A 78 3.27 -5.00 13.44
C PHE A 78 2.22 -4.78 12.38
N MET A 79 1.99 -5.75 11.50
CA MET A 79 0.94 -5.65 10.47
C MET A 79 -0.46 -5.61 11.10
N ILE A 80 -0.70 -6.44 12.13
CA ILE A 80 -1.97 -6.43 12.87
C ILE A 80 -2.19 -5.06 13.50
N MET A 81 -1.18 -4.51 14.15
CA MET A 81 -1.19 -3.19 14.77
C MET A 81 -1.49 -2.07 13.78
N GLU A 82 -0.83 -2.10 12.63
CA GLU A 82 -1.06 -1.10 11.57
C GLU A 82 -2.50 -1.13 11.07
N ILE A 83 -3.07 -2.32 10.89
CA ILE A 83 -4.47 -2.51 10.50
C ILE A 83 -5.42 -1.99 11.59
N LEU A 84 -5.18 -2.36 12.84
CA LEU A 84 -6.00 -1.90 13.97
C LEU A 84 -5.92 -0.38 14.15
N ASN A 85 -4.75 0.22 13.96
CA ASN A 85 -4.57 1.68 14.01
C ASN A 85 -5.36 2.38 12.88
N ILE A 86 -5.35 1.83 11.67
CA ILE A 86 -6.17 2.34 10.56
C ILE A 86 -7.66 2.29 10.92
N CYS A 87 -8.13 1.16 11.48
CA CYS A 87 -9.52 1.01 11.91
C CYS A 87 -9.87 1.99 13.03
N MET A 88 -8.99 2.17 14.01
CA MET A 88 -9.17 3.12 15.10
C MET A 88 -9.27 4.56 14.60
N ASN A 89 -8.39 4.99 13.69
CA ASN A 89 -8.43 6.33 13.10
C ASN A 89 -9.68 6.58 12.27
N LYS A 90 -10.29 5.55 11.72
CA LYS A 90 -11.56 5.61 10.99
C LYS A 90 -12.78 5.39 11.89
N GLU A 91 -12.59 5.20 13.19
CA GLU A 91 -13.64 4.82 14.14
C GLU A 91 -14.42 3.55 13.68
N CYS A 92 -13.72 2.64 12.98
CA CYS A 92 -14.23 1.34 12.57
C CYS A 92 -13.94 0.31 13.66
N LYS A 93 -14.93 -0.51 14.00
CA LYS A 93 -14.79 -1.57 15.01
C LYS A 93 -14.17 -2.83 14.40
N VAL A 94 -13.41 -3.57 15.19
CA VAL A 94 -12.86 -4.88 14.80
C VAL A 94 -13.11 -5.88 15.91
N TRP A 95 -13.80 -6.96 15.57
CA TRP A 95 -14.09 -8.04 16.52
C TRP A 95 -13.47 -9.34 16.05
N THR A 96 -12.86 -10.08 16.96
CA THR A 96 -12.44 -11.46 16.74
C THR A 96 -13.20 -12.42 17.61
N ILE A 97 -13.41 -13.64 17.11
CA ILE A 97 -14.22 -14.63 17.79
C ILE A 97 -13.35 -15.39 18.79
N LYS A 98 -12.21 -15.95 18.36
CA LYS A 98 -11.36 -16.82 19.18
C LYS A 98 -10.57 -16.04 20.23
N ASP A 99 -10.02 -14.89 19.84
CA ASP A 99 -9.24 -14.05 20.76
C ASP A 99 -10.11 -13.17 21.66
N ASN A 100 -11.42 -13.15 21.41
CA ASN A 100 -12.40 -12.28 22.08
C ASN A 100 -11.98 -10.79 22.10
N TYR A 101 -11.29 -10.32 21.05
CA TYR A 101 -10.83 -8.95 20.93
C TYR A 101 -11.95 -8.05 20.37
N ARG A 102 -12.14 -6.85 20.95
CA ARG A 102 -13.27 -5.94 20.67
C ARG A 102 -12.81 -4.49 20.51
N LEU A 103 -12.09 -4.19 19.41
CA LEU A 103 -11.73 -2.82 19.14
C LEU A 103 -12.97 -1.96 18.91
N GLY A 104 -13.07 -0.86 19.64
CA GLY A 104 -14.17 0.10 19.58
C GLY A 104 -15.22 -0.06 20.68
N GLU A 105 -15.19 -1.14 21.47
CA GLU A 105 -16.11 -1.34 22.61
C GLU A 105 -15.41 -1.19 23.96
N ASP A 106 -14.24 -1.78 24.13
CA ASP A 106 -13.53 -1.74 25.40
C ASP A 106 -12.30 -0.83 25.37
N ILE A 107 -11.98 -0.27 26.53
CA ILE A 107 -10.82 0.61 26.71
C ILE A 107 -9.52 -0.19 26.58
N GLN A 108 -9.50 -1.46 26.99
CA GLN A 108 -8.29 -2.29 26.93
C GLN A 108 -7.86 -2.54 25.49
N SER A 109 -8.80 -2.84 24.59
CA SER A 109 -8.53 -2.99 23.16
C SER A 109 -8.03 -1.68 22.52
N LYS A 110 -8.54 -0.53 22.94
CA LYS A 110 -8.06 0.78 22.48
C LYS A 110 -6.64 1.08 22.98
N VAL A 111 -6.38 0.83 24.26
CA VAL A 111 -5.03 1.01 24.85
C VAL A 111 -4.03 0.09 24.17
N LEU A 112 -4.41 -1.16 23.92
CA LEU A 112 -3.56 -2.13 23.23
C LEU A 112 -3.27 -1.68 21.79
N ALA A 113 -4.27 -1.25 21.03
CA ALA A 113 -4.10 -0.75 19.67
C ALA A 113 -3.21 0.52 19.64
N PHE A 114 -3.35 1.41 20.62
CA PHE A 114 -2.53 2.60 20.76
C PHE A 114 -1.07 2.25 21.11
N ALA A 115 -0.84 1.38 22.09
CA ALA A 115 0.50 0.93 22.48
C ALA A 115 1.21 0.26 21.30
N PHE A 116 0.48 -0.46 20.51
CA PHE A 116 0.97 -1.09 19.30
C PHE A 116 1.31 -0.07 18.22
N GLY A 117 0.45 0.91 17.97
CA GLY A 117 0.74 2.01 17.04
C GLY A 117 2.02 2.74 17.39
N LEU A 118 2.20 3.05 18.68
CA LEU A 118 3.40 3.70 19.19
C LEU A 118 4.66 2.85 18.99
N SER A 119 4.60 1.55 19.26
CA SER A 119 5.73 0.63 19.02
C SER A 119 6.14 0.58 17.55
N ALA A 120 5.18 0.56 16.62
CA ALA A 120 5.44 0.59 15.19
C ALA A 120 6.09 1.92 14.75
N GLU A 121 5.68 3.02 15.34
CA GLU A 121 6.28 4.34 15.07
C GLU A 121 7.73 4.43 15.61
N ILE A 122 7.98 3.94 16.82
CA ILE A 122 9.32 3.86 17.40
C ILE A 122 10.24 3.03 16.50
N GLU A 123 9.81 1.87 16.03
CA GLU A 123 10.62 1.03 15.15
C GLU A 123 10.93 1.72 13.80
N ARG A 124 9.96 2.38 13.17
CA ARG A 124 10.20 3.16 11.96
C ARG A 124 11.24 4.27 12.19
N ASN A 125 11.15 4.95 13.31
CA ASN A 125 12.09 6.00 13.68
C ASN A 125 13.50 5.44 13.91
N LEU A 126 13.64 4.30 14.59
CA LEU A 126 14.93 3.62 14.80
C LEU A 126 15.54 3.16 13.48
N ILE A 127 14.76 2.57 12.56
CA ILE A 127 15.23 2.18 11.22
C ILE A 127 15.70 3.42 10.45
N SER A 128 14.92 4.50 10.47
CA SER A 128 15.28 5.77 9.83
C SER A 128 16.59 6.33 10.38
N GLN A 129 16.75 6.33 11.70
CA GLN A 129 17.94 6.80 12.38
C GLN A 129 19.17 5.96 11.99
N ARG A 130 19.09 4.63 12.09
CA ARG A 130 20.17 3.71 11.69
C ARG A 130 20.57 3.91 10.23
N THR A 131 19.59 4.12 9.34
CA THR A 131 19.86 4.38 7.93
C THR A 131 20.60 5.71 7.75
N LYS A 132 20.18 6.77 8.44
CA LYS A 132 20.87 8.07 8.40
C LYS A 132 22.31 7.98 8.92
N GLU A 133 22.53 7.27 10.03
CA GLU A 133 23.85 7.04 10.60
C GLU A 133 24.76 6.25 9.66
N ALA A 134 24.23 5.17 9.04
CA ALA A 134 24.99 4.39 8.06
C ALA A 134 25.36 5.22 6.83
N LEU A 135 24.42 6.01 6.28
CA LEU A 135 24.69 6.90 5.16
C LEU A 135 25.68 8.03 5.53
N ALA A 136 25.63 8.53 6.75
CA ALA A 136 26.56 9.53 7.23
C ALA A 136 27.99 8.95 7.34
N ARG A 137 28.12 7.70 7.81
CA ARG A 137 29.41 6.99 7.87
C ARG A 137 29.98 6.77 6.47
N GLU A 138 29.19 6.22 5.54
CA GLU A 138 29.62 6.03 4.15
C GLU A 138 30.06 7.34 3.50
N LYS A 139 29.35 8.44 3.79
CA LYS A 139 29.73 9.77 3.30
C LYS A 139 31.04 10.26 3.91
N ALA A 140 31.29 10.00 5.19
CA ALA A 140 32.54 10.35 5.89
C ALA A 140 33.73 9.53 5.35
N GLU A 141 33.50 8.30 4.92
CA GLU A 141 34.48 7.42 4.25
C GLU A 141 34.71 7.80 2.76
N GLY A 142 34.08 8.89 2.28
CA GLY A 142 34.28 9.42 0.94
C GLY A 142 33.40 8.78 -0.15
N VAL A 143 32.46 7.92 0.23
CA VAL A 143 31.53 7.30 -0.72
C VAL A 143 30.55 8.35 -1.25
N ILE A 144 30.51 8.54 -2.56
CA ILE A 144 29.56 9.46 -3.22
C ILE A 144 28.20 8.79 -3.27
N LEU A 145 27.29 9.23 -2.39
CA LEU A 145 25.93 8.74 -2.32
C LEU A 145 25.08 9.30 -3.46
N GLY A 146 24.19 8.44 -3.98
CA GLY A 146 23.24 8.81 -5.02
C GLY A 146 23.70 8.46 -6.44
N ARG A 147 23.02 9.04 -7.43
CA ARG A 147 23.35 8.78 -8.84
C ARG A 147 24.66 9.44 -9.21
N PRO A 148 25.62 8.72 -9.78
CA PRO A 148 26.88 9.30 -10.23
C PRO A 148 26.66 10.50 -11.17
N LYS A 149 27.40 11.59 -10.96
CA LYS A 149 27.36 12.76 -11.83
C LYS A 149 27.70 12.35 -13.27
N GLY A 150 26.93 12.85 -14.24
CA GLY A 150 27.18 12.57 -15.67
C GLY A 150 26.63 11.23 -16.18
N LYS A 151 26.16 10.32 -15.34
CA LYS A 151 25.56 9.07 -15.80
C LYS A 151 24.26 9.36 -16.54
N LYS A 152 24.32 9.33 -17.88
CA LYS A 152 23.15 9.47 -18.75
C LYS A 152 22.33 8.17 -18.70
N THR A 153 21.02 8.28 -18.83
CA THR A 153 20.15 7.11 -19.03
C THR A 153 20.41 6.58 -20.43
N ASP A 154 20.51 5.27 -20.59
CA ASP A 154 20.58 4.63 -21.90
C ASP A 154 19.41 5.13 -22.77
N ILE A 155 19.73 5.65 -23.94
CA ILE A 155 18.75 6.21 -24.89
C ILE A 155 17.66 5.18 -25.20
N LYS A 156 18.03 3.91 -25.35
CA LYS A 156 17.08 2.81 -25.62
C LYS A 156 16.06 2.59 -24.50
N LYS A 157 16.36 3.00 -23.26
CA LYS A 157 15.46 2.94 -22.10
C LYS A 157 14.64 4.21 -21.91
N HIS A 158 14.83 5.21 -22.75
CA HIS A 158 14.08 6.46 -22.64
C HIS A 158 12.66 6.29 -23.21
N LYS A 159 11.64 6.83 -22.52
CA LYS A 159 10.21 6.72 -22.93
C LYS A 159 9.91 7.30 -24.32
N LEU A 160 10.79 8.14 -24.85
CA LEU A 160 10.63 8.78 -26.15
C LEU A 160 11.47 8.09 -27.22
N PHE A 161 12.25 7.07 -26.89
CA PHE A 161 13.03 6.31 -27.88
C PHE A 161 12.08 5.63 -28.89
N GLY A 162 12.39 5.76 -30.17
CA GLY A 162 11.55 5.26 -31.27
C GLY A 162 10.35 6.14 -31.63
N LYS A 163 10.19 7.31 -30.98
CA LYS A 163 9.13 8.29 -31.28
C LYS A 163 9.66 9.56 -31.96
N GLU A 164 10.91 9.54 -32.41
CA GLU A 164 11.60 10.70 -32.96
C GLU A 164 10.90 11.23 -34.21
N ASN A 165 10.49 10.36 -35.14
CA ASN A 165 9.78 10.73 -36.35
C ASN A 165 8.43 11.38 -36.05
N LEU A 166 7.65 10.77 -35.14
CA LEU A 166 6.38 11.34 -34.69
C LEU A 166 6.56 12.72 -34.08
N ILE A 167 7.61 12.91 -33.25
CA ILE A 167 7.91 14.20 -32.63
C ILE A 167 8.28 15.23 -33.67
N LYS A 168 9.08 14.86 -34.70
CA LYS A 168 9.46 15.73 -35.82
C LYS A 168 8.24 16.17 -36.65
N GLU A 169 7.35 15.23 -37.00
CA GLU A 169 6.10 15.50 -37.72
C GLU A 169 5.21 16.50 -36.97
N LEU A 170 4.95 16.23 -35.69
CA LEU A 170 4.13 17.10 -34.86
C LEU A 170 4.72 18.50 -34.63
N LEU A 171 6.07 18.61 -34.63
CA LEU A 171 6.75 19.90 -34.59
C LEU A 171 6.63 20.66 -35.90
N ASN A 172 6.69 19.98 -37.04
CA ASN A 172 6.50 20.56 -38.38
C ASN A 172 5.08 21.05 -38.60
N GLU A 173 4.09 20.39 -37.99
CA GLU A 173 2.68 20.82 -37.93
C GLU A 173 2.43 21.97 -36.95
N HIS A 174 3.49 22.60 -36.42
CA HIS A 174 3.40 23.69 -35.42
C HIS A 174 2.63 23.35 -34.16
N ILE A 175 2.50 22.06 -33.79
CA ILE A 175 1.85 21.64 -32.55
C ILE A 175 2.73 22.02 -31.35
N SER A 176 2.11 22.58 -30.33
CA SER A 176 2.84 23.06 -29.16
C SER A 176 3.51 21.89 -28.40
N LYS A 177 4.74 22.11 -27.88
CA LYS A 177 5.49 21.12 -27.08
C LYS A 177 4.67 20.56 -25.90
N ARG A 178 3.68 21.29 -25.37
CA ARG A 178 2.78 20.80 -24.34
C ARG A 178 1.88 19.69 -24.87
N LYS A 179 1.22 19.92 -26.01
CA LYS A 179 0.36 18.92 -26.66
C LYS A 179 1.17 17.69 -27.10
N ILE A 180 2.38 17.88 -27.65
CA ILE A 180 3.26 16.76 -28.03
C ILE A 180 3.65 15.92 -26.80
N ALA A 181 3.94 16.57 -25.67
CA ALA A 181 4.26 15.86 -24.43
C ALA A 181 3.07 15.05 -23.91
N ASP A 182 1.86 15.58 -24.01
CA ASP A 182 0.61 14.88 -23.64
C ASP A 182 0.37 13.65 -24.55
N ILE A 183 0.54 13.80 -25.88
CA ILE A 183 0.44 12.70 -26.86
C ILE A 183 1.45 11.60 -26.52
N CYS A 184 2.71 11.99 -26.22
CA CYS A 184 3.77 11.05 -25.87
C CYS A 184 3.69 10.51 -24.44
N LYS A 185 2.73 10.97 -23.62
CA LYS A 185 2.54 10.64 -22.19
C LYS A 185 3.80 10.88 -21.35
N VAL A 186 4.42 12.03 -21.54
CA VAL A 186 5.62 12.45 -20.80
C VAL A 186 5.47 13.90 -20.30
N ASN A 187 6.30 14.30 -19.33
CA ASN A 187 6.34 15.70 -18.90
C ASN A 187 6.98 16.58 -20.01
N ARG A 188 6.47 17.80 -20.17
CA ARG A 188 6.98 18.80 -21.13
C ARG A 188 8.51 19.00 -21.01
N ASN A 189 9.05 19.06 -19.81
CA ASN A 189 10.48 19.25 -19.59
C ASN A 189 11.29 18.02 -20.06
N THR A 190 10.74 16.82 -19.93
CA THR A 190 11.34 15.58 -20.42
C THR A 190 11.40 15.59 -21.94
N LEU A 191 10.33 15.99 -22.62
CA LEU A 191 10.29 16.15 -24.07
C LEU A 191 11.29 17.20 -24.53
N THR A 192 11.30 18.40 -23.94
CA THR A 192 12.21 19.49 -24.32
C THR A 192 13.67 19.06 -24.18
N ARG A 193 14.02 18.40 -23.06
CA ARG A 193 15.39 17.89 -22.86
C ARG A 193 15.74 16.82 -23.89
N TYR A 194 14.82 15.93 -24.23
CA TYR A 194 15.04 14.88 -25.23
C TYR A 194 15.31 15.47 -26.61
N ILE A 195 14.52 16.45 -27.05
CA ILE A 195 14.71 17.16 -28.31
C ILE A 195 16.09 17.81 -28.35
N LEU A 196 16.46 18.58 -27.32
CA LEU A 196 17.73 19.26 -27.22
C LEU A 196 18.94 18.31 -27.20
N THR A 197 18.80 17.14 -26.57
CA THR A 197 19.94 16.22 -26.40
C THR A 197 20.10 15.23 -27.54
N ASN A 198 18.98 14.79 -28.16
CA ASN A 198 18.99 13.65 -29.08
C ASN A 198 18.50 13.98 -30.49
N MET A 199 17.83 15.14 -30.69
CA MET A 199 17.25 15.50 -32.00
C MET A 199 17.87 16.76 -32.60
N SER A 200 18.68 17.52 -31.83
CA SER A 200 19.34 18.76 -32.30
C SER A 200 20.66 18.55 -33.08
N THR A 201 20.98 17.32 -33.49
CA THR A 201 22.24 16.96 -34.15
C THR A 201 22.12 16.87 -35.68
N GLU A 202 21.20 17.60 -36.29
CA GLU A 202 21.20 17.85 -37.74
C GLU A 202 21.34 19.37 -37.98
N LYS A 203 22.60 19.84 -37.98
CA LYS A 203 23.01 21.02 -38.73
C LYS A 203 23.95 20.57 -39.83
#